data_3d6b9eb7b19634aa5d89b5c8a7c6ef7b
#
_entry.id   3d6b9eb7b19634aa5d89b5c8a7c6ef7b
#
_cell.length_a   1.000
_cell.length_b   1.000
_cell.length_c   1.000
_cell.angle_alpha   90.00
_cell.angle_beta   90.00
_cell.angle_gamma   90.00
#
_symmetry.space_group_name_H-M   'P 1'
#
loop_
_entity.id
_entity.type
_entity.pdbx_description
1 polymer ?
#
loop_
_entity_poly.entity_id
_entity_poly.type
_entity_poly.pdbx_seq_one_letter_code
_entity_poly.pdbx_strand_id
1 'polypeptide(L)'
;MVTRLLTTLMLILVCSCSSSQPASEVTIDLNGESYTFDLALDFQSRRLGLMHRDQLEDGRGMLFVFPDSNERSFWMKNCLFNIDLIFLDSRGTITAVHSMQTEDPKSELESEFAYENRLNHYWSNGPARFAMEFQEGTNEKLGFKVNDKLDLDLNYLKSLAR
;
A
#
# COMPACT_ATOMS: atom_id res chain seq x y z
N MET A 1 35.81 56.16 -37.38
CA MET A 1 36.15 54.85 -36.77
C MET A 1 34.96 54.43 -35.92
N VAL A 2 34.16 53.49 -36.43
CA VAL A 2 32.95 53.02 -35.71
C VAL A 2 33.26 51.57 -35.25
N THR A 3 33.42 51.42 -33.93
CA THR A 3 33.72 50.17 -33.30
C THR A 3 32.45 49.35 -33.10
N ARG A 4 32.24 48.28 -33.85
CA ARG A 4 31.10 47.35 -33.69
C ARG A 4 31.38 46.45 -32.48
N LEU A 5 30.54 46.54 -31.44
CA LEU A 5 30.51 45.64 -30.30
C LEU A 5 29.69 44.39 -30.68
N LEU A 6 30.36 43.24 -30.80
CA LEU A 6 29.70 41.92 -30.98
C LEU A 6 29.30 41.41 -29.62
N THR A 7 27.99 41.41 -29.32
CA THR A 7 27.42 40.75 -28.13
C THR A 7 27.16 39.30 -28.46
N THR A 8 27.97 38.40 -27.89
CA THR A 8 27.78 36.93 -28.01
C THR A 8 26.70 36.52 -27.02
N LEU A 9 25.53 36.15 -27.51
CA LEU A 9 24.45 35.57 -26.71
C LEU A 9 24.75 34.11 -26.39
N MET A 10 25.13 33.82 -25.13
CA MET A 10 25.38 32.46 -24.66
C MET A 10 24.06 31.81 -24.27
N LEU A 11 23.56 30.91 -25.12
CA LEU A 11 22.34 30.12 -24.88
C LEU A 11 22.66 29.04 -23.83
N ILE A 12 22.24 29.24 -22.58
CA ILE A 12 22.34 28.24 -21.53
C ILE A 12 21.22 27.22 -21.70
N LEU A 13 21.57 26.04 -22.21
CA LEU A 13 20.66 24.89 -22.29
C LEU A 13 20.46 24.31 -20.88
N VAL A 14 19.38 24.67 -20.17
CA VAL A 14 19.02 24.08 -18.89
C VAL A 14 18.41 22.72 -19.16
N CYS A 15 19.24 21.68 -19.04
CA CYS A 15 18.76 20.28 -19.07
C CYS A 15 17.98 20.02 -17.77
N SER A 16 16.65 20.16 -17.83
CA SER A 16 15.76 19.79 -16.72
C SER A 16 15.70 18.26 -16.65
N CYS A 17 16.54 17.64 -15.82
CA CYS A 17 16.36 16.26 -15.41
C CYS A 17 15.11 16.18 -14.53
N SER A 18 13.97 15.84 -15.13
CA SER A 18 12.78 15.43 -14.37
C SER A 18 13.09 14.09 -13.71
N SER A 19 13.56 14.11 -12.46
CA SER A 19 13.57 12.93 -11.62
C SER A 19 12.10 12.63 -11.27
N SER A 20 11.48 11.67 -11.97
CA SER A 20 10.17 11.17 -11.56
C SER A 20 10.33 10.58 -10.15
N GLN A 21 9.78 11.26 -9.14
CA GLN A 21 9.66 10.63 -7.83
C GLN A 21 8.80 9.36 -8.00
N PRO A 22 9.16 8.27 -7.31
CA PRO A 22 8.32 7.07 -7.32
C PRO A 22 6.91 7.43 -6.84
N ALA A 23 5.92 6.87 -7.50
CA ALA A 23 4.53 7.04 -7.09
C ALA A 23 4.38 6.68 -5.60
N SER A 24 3.78 7.57 -4.83
CA SER A 24 3.45 7.35 -3.41
C SER A 24 2.02 6.88 -3.23
N GLU A 25 1.17 7.09 -4.23
CA GLU A 25 -0.25 6.75 -4.21
C GLU A 25 -0.69 6.20 -5.58
N VAL A 26 -1.79 5.46 -5.56
CA VAL A 26 -2.51 5.02 -6.77
C VAL A 26 -4.01 5.09 -6.53
N THR A 27 -4.76 5.51 -7.53
CA THR A 27 -6.23 5.48 -7.49
C THR A 27 -6.74 4.30 -8.32
N ILE A 28 -7.63 3.51 -7.75
CA ILE A 28 -8.19 2.29 -8.33
C ILE A 28 -9.71 2.35 -8.20
N ASP A 29 -10.43 2.01 -9.26
CA ASP A 29 -11.87 1.78 -9.22
C ASP A 29 -12.15 0.34 -8.76
N LEU A 30 -12.93 0.21 -7.71
CA LEU A 30 -13.35 -1.05 -7.13
C LEU A 30 -14.86 -1.12 -7.13
N ASN A 31 -15.45 -1.90 -8.03
CA ASN A 31 -16.89 -2.06 -8.17
C ASN A 31 -17.66 -0.73 -8.38
N GLY A 32 -17.05 0.23 -9.11
CA GLY A 32 -17.63 1.54 -9.42
C GLY A 32 -17.41 2.59 -8.34
N GLU A 33 -16.62 2.28 -7.30
CA GLU A 33 -16.17 3.23 -6.30
C GLU A 33 -14.66 3.47 -6.41
N SER A 34 -14.26 4.73 -6.39
CA SER A 34 -12.86 5.14 -6.52
C SER A 34 -12.18 5.19 -5.17
N TYR A 35 -11.09 4.44 -5.01
CA TYR A 35 -10.26 4.41 -3.81
C TYR A 35 -8.84 4.90 -4.13
N THR A 36 -8.28 5.74 -3.28
CA THR A 36 -6.87 6.16 -3.35
C THR A 36 -6.05 5.46 -2.28
N PHE A 37 -5.04 4.72 -2.72
CA PHE A 37 -4.18 3.92 -1.85
C PHE A 37 -2.81 4.56 -1.68
N ASP A 38 -2.37 4.69 -0.44
CA ASP A 38 -0.95 4.85 -0.13
C ASP A 38 -0.21 3.56 -0.53
N LEU A 39 0.97 3.68 -1.14
CA LEU A 39 1.74 2.54 -1.64
C LEU A 39 2.81 2.08 -0.63
N ALA A 40 2.71 0.82 -0.20
CA ALA A 40 3.74 0.15 0.59
C ALA A 40 4.62 -0.73 -0.32
N LEU A 41 5.74 -0.18 -0.82
CA LEU A 41 6.54 -0.77 -1.89
C LEU A 41 7.85 -1.41 -1.43
N ASP A 42 8.35 -1.02 -0.26
CA ASP A 42 9.60 -1.48 0.32
C ASP A 42 9.39 -2.16 1.68
N PHE A 43 10.43 -2.75 2.23
CA PHE A 43 10.35 -3.45 3.51
C PHE A 43 9.86 -2.57 4.65
N GLN A 44 10.31 -1.30 4.73
CA GLN A 44 9.97 -0.40 5.83
C GLN A 44 8.51 0.04 5.75
N SER A 45 8.05 0.47 4.57
CA SER A 45 6.66 0.88 4.36
C SER A 45 5.69 -0.29 4.57
N ARG A 46 6.03 -1.51 4.10
CA ARG A 46 5.21 -2.70 4.36
C ARG A 46 5.19 -3.10 5.83
N ARG A 47 6.30 -2.93 6.56
CA ARG A 47 6.36 -3.22 8.00
C ARG A 47 5.57 -2.22 8.83
N LEU A 48 5.57 -0.95 8.44
CA LEU A 48 4.84 0.11 9.13
C LEU A 48 3.33 -0.01 8.90
N GLY A 49 2.90 -0.25 7.66
CA GLY A 49 1.47 -0.33 7.33
C GLY A 49 0.70 0.88 7.85
N LEU A 50 -0.45 0.61 8.46
CA LEU A 50 -1.32 1.61 9.09
C LEU A 50 -1.06 1.84 10.58
N MET A 51 0.04 1.31 11.13
CA MET A 51 0.42 1.52 12.55
C MET A 51 0.44 3.02 12.90
N HIS A 52 -0.04 3.34 14.10
CA HIS A 52 -0.04 4.69 14.70
C HIS A 52 -0.88 5.73 13.94
N ARG A 53 -1.68 5.33 12.97
CA ARG A 53 -2.67 6.22 12.36
C ARG A 53 -3.94 6.20 13.22
N ASP A 54 -4.54 7.38 13.40
CA ASP A 54 -5.78 7.49 14.19
C ASP A 54 -6.99 6.96 13.41
N GLN A 55 -6.98 7.09 12.07
CA GLN A 55 -8.05 6.65 11.18
C GLN A 55 -7.57 6.58 9.72
N LEU A 56 -8.38 6.00 8.85
CA LEU A 56 -8.37 6.20 7.40
C LEU A 56 -9.52 7.13 7.02
N GLU A 57 -9.27 8.03 6.08
CA GLU A 57 -10.33 8.84 5.47
C GLU A 57 -11.18 7.99 4.51
N ASP A 58 -12.43 8.41 4.27
CA ASP A 58 -13.30 7.75 3.31
C ASP A 58 -12.67 7.69 1.92
N GLY A 59 -12.77 6.54 1.26
CA GLY A 59 -12.15 6.31 -0.05
C GLY A 59 -10.62 6.22 -0.04
N ARG A 60 -10.00 6.12 1.15
CA ARG A 60 -8.56 5.87 1.31
C ARG A 60 -8.28 4.43 1.71
N GLY A 61 -7.07 3.98 1.40
CA GLY A 61 -6.57 2.67 1.79
C GLY A 61 -5.04 2.61 1.73
N MET A 62 -4.50 1.41 1.97
CA MET A 62 -3.09 1.12 1.73
C MET A 62 -2.95 -0.12 0.85
N LEU A 63 -2.13 -0.02 -0.20
CA LEU A 63 -1.82 -1.11 -1.12
C LEU A 63 -0.37 -1.56 -0.92
N PHE A 64 -0.23 -2.79 -0.49
CA PHE A 64 1.05 -3.47 -0.34
C PHE A 64 1.38 -4.19 -1.64
N VAL A 65 2.55 -3.90 -2.19
CA VAL A 65 3.06 -4.58 -3.38
C VAL A 65 4.33 -5.33 -2.99
N PHE A 66 4.27 -6.66 -3.07
CA PHE A 66 5.40 -7.51 -2.72
C PHE A 66 6.28 -7.80 -3.95
N PRO A 67 7.61 -7.98 -3.78
CA PRO A 67 8.51 -8.32 -4.88
C PRO A 67 8.32 -9.74 -5.42
N ASP A 68 7.68 -10.60 -4.64
CA ASP A 68 7.43 -12.02 -4.94
C ASP A 68 6.02 -12.45 -4.53
N SER A 69 5.64 -13.69 -4.86
CA SER A 69 4.35 -14.27 -4.49
C SER A 69 4.60 -15.41 -3.49
N ASN A 70 4.48 -15.10 -2.21
CA ASN A 70 4.60 -16.04 -1.11
C ASN A 70 3.37 -15.95 -0.20
N GLU A 71 3.20 -16.93 0.68
CA GLU A 71 2.22 -16.83 1.75
C GLU A 71 2.57 -15.66 2.66
N ARG A 72 1.58 -14.86 3.04
CA ARG A 72 1.71 -13.65 3.85
C ARG A 72 0.83 -13.74 5.07
N SER A 73 1.26 -13.06 6.15
CA SER A 73 0.39 -12.79 7.29
C SER A 73 0.50 -11.33 7.70
N PHE A 74 -0.61 -10.80 8.17
CA PHE A 74 -0.75 -9.46 8.72
C PHE A 74 -1.19 -9.56 10.17
N TRP A 75 -0.97 -8.52 10.93
CA TRP A 75 -1.35 -8.37 12.33
C TRP A 75 -1.80 -6.95 12.63
N MET A 76 -2.50 -6.75 13.75
CA MET A 76 -2.99 -5.44 14.18
C MET A 76 -2.03 -4.73 15.16
N LYS A 77 -0.71 -5.00 15.05
CA LYS A 77 0.31 -4.37 15.89
C LYS A 77 0.21 -2.84 15.80
N ASN A 78 0.03 -2.17 16.95
CA ASN A 78 -0.06 -0.70 17.05
C ASN A 78 -1.10 -0.06 16.12
N CYS A 79 -2.12 -0.78 15.69
CA CYS A 79 -3.24 -0.23 14.93
C CYS A 79 -4.29 0.31 15.90
N LEU A 80 -4.81 1.52 15.64
CA LEU A 80 -5.71 2.24 16.53
C LEU A 80 -7.18 2.15 16.11
N PHE A 81 -7.47 1.53 14.96
CA PHE A 81 -8.82 1.33 14.43
C PHE A 81 -8.90 -0.02 13.71
N ASN A 82 -10.12 -0.53 13.54
CA ASN A 82 -10.37 -1.79 12.84
C ASN A 82 -10.12 -1.63 11.34
N ILE A 83 -9.59 -2.68 10.71
CA ILE A 83 -9.14 -2.67 9.32
C ILE A 83 -9.74 -3.84 8.57
N ASP A 84 -10.31 -3.59 7.40
CA ASP A 84 -10.64 -4.62 6.43
C ASP A 84 -9.42 -4.90 5.54
N LEU A 85 -9.14 -6.17 5.30
CA LEU A 85 -7.97 -6.62 4.54
C LEU A 85 -8.39 -7.64 3.47
N ILE A 86 -7.90 -7.45 2.24
CA ILE A 86 -7.93 -8.50 1.22
C ILE A 86 -6.52 -8.82 0.76
N PHE A 87 -6.27 -10.09 0.48
CA PHE A 87 -5.06 -10.56 -0.19
C PHE A 87 -5.37 -10.94 -1.63
N LEU A 88 -4.40 -10.68 -2.53
CA LEU A 88 -4.55 -11.00 -3.95
C LEU A 88 -3.31 -11.73 -4.46
N ASP A 89 -3.56 -12.73 -5.31
CA ASP A 89 -2.50 -13.43 -6.03
C ASP A 89 -1.85 -12.53 -7.12
N SER A 90 -0.88 -13.05 -7.84
CA SER A 90 -0.19 -12.33 -8.91
C SER A 90 -1.06 -12.03 -10.14
N ARG A 91 -2.29 -12.56 -10.20
CA ARG A 91 -3.27 -12.35 -11.27
C ARG A 91 -4.40 -11.40 -10.85
N GLY A 92 -4.36 -10.89 -9.61
CA GLY A 92 -5.39 -10.02 -9.05
C GLY A 92 -6.63 -10.77 -8.53
N THR A 93 -6.49 -12.08 -8.25
CA THR A 93 -7.56 -12.90 -7.67
C THR A 93 -7.50 -12.83 -6.15
N ILE A 94 -8.61 -12.58 -5.47
CA ILE A 94 -8.70 -12.54 -4.01
C ILE A 94 -8.47 -13.95 -3.44
N THR A 95 -7.45 -14.08 -2.58
CA THR A 95 -7.11 -15.34 -1.90
C THR A 95 -7.66 -15.41 -0.48
N ALA A 96 -7.80 -14.27 0.18
CA ALA A 96 -8.40 -14.16 1.52
C ALA A 96 -9.05 -12.79 1.72
N VAL A 97 -10.09 -12.76 2.57
CA VAL A 97 -10.82 -11.56 3.02
C VAL A 97 -10.89 -11.62 4.53
N HIS A 98 -10.49 -10.57 5.20
CA HIS A 98 -10.48 -10.47 6.67
C HIS A 98 -11.06 -9.14 7.14
N SER A 99 -11.74 -9.16 8.28
CA SER A 99 -12.03 -7.98 9.09
C SER A 99 -11.21 -8.09 10.37
N MET A 100 -10.19 -7.25 10.47
CA MET A 100 -9.19 -7.29 11.54
C MET A 100 -9.59 -6.31 12.65
N GLN A 101 -9.68 -6.83 13.87
CA GLN A 101 -10.02 -6.02 15.02
C GLN A 101 -8.77 -5.51 15.73
N THR A 102 -8.84 -4.29 16.30
CA THR A 102 -7.77 -3.77 17.16
C THR A 102 -7.51 -4.71 18.32
N GLU A 103 -6.26 -4.75 18.75
CA GLU A 103 -5.82 -5.56 19.89
C GLU A 103 -5.25 -4.68 20.98
N ASP A 104 -5.23 -5.19 22.21
CA ASP A 104 -4.70 -4.46 23.36
C ASP A 104 -3.26 -3.99 23.09
N PRO A 105 -2.93 -2.73 23.40
CA PRO A 105 -1.59 -2.22 23.21
C PRO A 105 -0.59 -2.97 24.07
N LYS A 106 0.68 -2.89 23.68
CA LYS A 106 1.78 -3.45 24.47
C LYS A 106 1.80 -2.83 25.87
N SER A 107 1.79 -3.67 26.91
CA SER A 107 1.92 -3.19 28.29
C SER A 107 3.37 -2.80 28.62
N GLU A 108 3.57 -1.97 29.66
CA GLU A 108 4.91 -1.53 30.09
C GLU A 108 5.80 -2.69 30.53
N LEU A 109 5.22 -3.75 31.08
CA LEU A 109 5.94 -4.93 31.59
C LEU A 109 6.11 -6.02 30.52
N GLU A 110 5.49 -5.85 29.36
CA GLU A 110 5.52 -6.84 28.27
C GLU A 110 6.74 -6.62 27.38
N SER A 111 7.49 -7.70 27.09
CA SER A 111 8.56 -7.64 26.09
C SER A 111 7.98 -7.51 24.68
N GLU A 112 8.76 -6.99 23.73
CA GLU A 112 8.34 -6.91 22.32
C GLU A 112 7.99 -8.30 21.76
N PHE A 113 8.77 -9.31 22.10
CA PHE A 113 8.55 -10.69 21.69
C PHE A 113 7.23 -11.25 22.24
N ALA A 114 6.91 -11.01 23.51
CA ALA A 114 5.64 -11.45 24.12
C ALA A 114 4.44 -10.76 23.46
N TYR A 115 4.56 -9.46 23.22
CA TYR A 115 3.55 -8.66 22.51
C TYR A 115 3.28 -9.22 21.12
N GLU A 116 4.32 -9.37 20.29
CA GLU A 116 4.19 -9.87 18.92
C GLU A 116 3.61 -11.29 18.86
N ASN A 117 3.99 -12.16 19.80
CA ASN A 117 3.50 -13.54 19.82
C ASN A 117 2.02 -13.71 20.23
N ARG A 118 1.43 -12.73 20.92
CA ARG A 118 0.00 -12.82 21.29
C ARG A 118 -0.93 -12.21 20.26
N LEU A 119 -0.39 -11.44 19.28
CA LEU A 119 -1.22 -10.84 18.23
C LEU A 119 -1.77 -11.91 17.29
N ASN A 120 -3.02 -11.70 16.87
CA ASN A 120 -3.62 -12.55 15.86
C ASN A 120 -2.93 -12.36 14.50
N HIS A 121 -2.79 -13.46 13.77
CA HIS A 121 -2.25 -13.45 12.42
C HIS A 121 -3.35 -13.74 11.40
N TYR A 122 -3.47 -12.86 10.41
CA TYR A 122 -4.43 -12.94 9.32
C TYR A 122 -3.69 -13.38 8.06
N TRP A 123 -3.94 -14.62 7.61
CA TRP A 123 -3.17 -15.28 6.56
C TRP A 123 -3.77 -15.06 5.18
N SER A 124 -2.92 -15.02 4.16
CA SER A 124 -3.33 -14.89 2.75
C SER A 124 -3.95 -16.16 2.16
N ASN A 125 -3.88 -17.30 2.88
CA ASN A 125 -4.40 -18.61 2.45
C ASN A 125 -3.88 -19.03 1.07
N GLY A 126 -2.63 -18.70 0.78
CA GLY A 126 -1.93 -18.99 -0.45
C GLY A 126 -0.97 -17.85 -0.87
N PRO A 127 -0.25 -18.03 -1.99
CA PRO A 127 0.69 -17.02 -2.45
C PRO A 127 0.02 -15.70 -2.79
N ALA A 128 0.36 -14.63 -2.06
CA ALA A 128 -0.11 -13.27 -2.30
C ALA A 128 1.00 -12.39 -2.86
N ARG A 129 0.67 -11.63 -3.91
CA ARG A 129 1.50 -10.61 -4.53
C ARG A 129 1.14 -9.22 -4.06
N PHE A 130 -0.13 -9.04 -3.65
CA PHE A 130 -0.68 -7.78 -3.19
C PHE A 130 -1.54 -8.00 -1.94
N ALA A 131 -1.66 -6.94 -1.14
CA ALA A 131 -2.66 -6.84 -0.09
C ALA A 131 -3.24 -5.43 -0.10
N MET A 132 -4.52 -5.29 0.21
CA MET A 132 -5.20 -4.00 0.32
C MET A 132 -5.84 -3.90 1.69
N GLU A 133 -5.49 -2.84 2.41
CA GLU A 133 -6.11 -2.46 3.67
C GLU A 133 -7.09 -1.31 3.45
N PHE A 134 -8.24 -1.38 4.11
CA PHE A 134 -9.33 -0.43 4.03
C PHE A 134 -9.87 -0.11 5.43
N GLN A 135 -10.68 0.92 5.53
CA GLN A 135 -11.51 1.15 6.69
C GLN A 135 -12.50 -0.02 6.89
N GLU A 136 -12.79 -0.36 8.15
CA GLU A 136 -13.79 -1.38 8.51
C GLU A 136 -15.13 -1.17 7.79
N GLY A 137 -15.75 -2.26 7.35
CA GLY A 137 -17.03 -2.27 6.61
C GLY A 137 -16.87 -2.18 5.09
N THR A 138 -15.66 -1.89 4.59
CA THR A 138 -15.40 -1.78 3.14
C THR A 138 -15.54 -3.13 2.43
N ASN A 139 -15.10 -4.23 3.06
CA ASN A 139 -15.24 -5.57 2.47
C ASN A 139 -16.71 -5.93 2.24
N GLU A 140 -17.57 -5.62 3.21
CA GLU A 140 -19.02 -5.85 3.09
C GLU A 140 -19.64 -4.94 2.04
N LYS A 141 -19.32 -3.63 2.08
CA LYS A 141 -19.81 -2.62 1.14
C LYS A 141 -19.48 -2.97 -0.32
N LEU A 142 -18.25 -3.40 -0.61
CA LEU A 142 -17.80 -3.78 -1.94
C LEU A 142 -18.15 -5.23 -2.31
N GLY A 143 -18.60 -6.03 -1.34
CA GLY A 143 -19.05 -7.41 -1.55
C GLY A 143 -17.93 -8.38 -1.93
N PHE A 144 -16.69 -8.12 -1.49
CA PHE A 144 -15.52 -8.95 -1.83
C PHE A 144 -15.66 -10.38 -1.35
N LYS A 145 -15.30 -11.32 -2.22
CA LYS A 145 -15.29 -12.76 -1.94
C LYS A 145 -13.99 -13.40 -2.42
N VAL A 146 -13.58 -14.44 -1.73
CA VAL A 146 -12.47 -15.30 -2.21
C VAL A 146 -12.80 -15.83 -3.61
N ASN A 147 -11.81 -15.79 -4.49
CA ASN A 147 -11.85 -16.09 -5.93
C ASN A 147 -12.43 -14.97 -6.82
N ASP A 148 -12.91 -13.85 -6.29
CA ASP A 148 -13.20 -12.69 -7.12
C ASP A 148 -11.91 -12.17 -7.75
N LYS A 149 -12.02 -11.66 -8.97
CA LYS A 149 -10.90 -11.08 -9.69
C LYS A 149 -11.09 -9.59 -9.82
N LEU A 150 -10.15 -8.82 -9.30
CA LEU A 150 -10.15 -7.37 -9.44
C LEU A 150 -9.49 -6.94 -10.76
N ASP A 151 -10.05 -5.92 -11.39
CA ASP A 151 -9.49 -5.31 -12.60
C ASP A 151 -8.42 -4.28 -12.21
N LEU A 152 -7.17 -4.73 -12.19
CA LEU A 152 -6.00 -3.95 -11.76
C LEU A 152 -4.97 -3.89 -12.89
N ASP A 153 -4.29 -2.76 -13.05
CA ASP A 153 -3.06 -2.71 -13.86
C ASP A 153 -1.91 -3.43 -13.16
N LEU A 154 -1.97 -4.77 -13.23
CA LEU A 154 -1.01 -5.65 -12.55
C LEU A 154 0.43 -5.44 -13.04
N ASN A 155 0.64 -5.04 -14.31
CA ASN A 155 1.97 -4.81 -14.85
C ASN A 155 2.57 -3.56 -14.23
N TYR A 156 1.80 -2.49 -14.19
CA TYR A 156 2.21 -1.26 -13.52
C TYR A 156 2.51 -1.51 -12.03
N LEU A 157 1.57 -2.11 -11.29
CA LEU A 157 1.75 -2.36 -9.85
C LEU A 157 2.99 -3.23 -9.57
N LYS A 158 3.21 -4.31 -10.35
CA LYS A 158 4.40 -5.16 -10.19
C LYS A 158 5.71 -4.41 -10.47
N SER A 159 5.69 -3.44 -11.37
CA SER A 159 6.86 -2.63 -11.71
C SER A 159 7.30 -1.69 -10.57
N LEU A 160 6.41 -1.40 -9.63
CA LEU A 160 6.67 -0.52 -8.47
C LEU A 160 7.38 -1.24 -7.32
N ALA A 161 7.29 -2.57 -7.21
CA ALA A 161 7.83 -3.35 -6.09
C ALA A 161 9.36 -3.24 -5.98
N ARG A 162 9.86 -3.14 -4.74
CA ARG A 162 11.28 -3.02 -4.41
C ARG A 162 11.68 -4.01 -3.30
#